data_cf3be044b5e9139759b928c2837500dd
#
_entry.id   cf3be044b5e9139759b928c2837500dd
#
_cell.length_a   1.000
_cell.length_b   1.000
_cell.length_c   1.000
_cell.angle_alpha   90.00
_cell.angle_beta   90.00
_cell.angle_gamma   90.00
#
_symmetry.space_group_name_H-M   'P 1'
#
loop_
_entity.id
_entity.type
_entity.pdbx_description
1 polymer ?
#
loop_
_entity_poly.entity_id
_entity_poly.type
_entity_poly.pdbx_seq_one_letter_code
_entity_poly.pdbx_strand_id
1 'polypeptide(L)'
;MTIYKTTIDPQVASTAISMSQSFPSGGAALASQAVTTSATDVFAVVVDNSLNTSDSYLKCYNTTGTPNIGTDHPAMILKASAGVKVQYSFDTGAPFTTGIAAAVLTTKGTAGTTAPSNDVNITFLATPS
;
A
#
# COMPACT_ATOMS: atom_id res chain seq x y z
N MET A 1 -12.78 -11.83 5.33
CA MET A 1 -13.15 -11.50 4.92
C MET A 1 -13.54 -11.06 4.90
N THR A 2 -13.32 -10.61 4.93
CA THR A 2 -13.56 -9.99 4.62
C THR A 2 -14.02 -9.45 4.55
N ILE A 3 -14.39 -9.30 4.45
CA ILE A 3 -15.04 -8.79 4.18
C ILE A 3 -15.73 -8.83 4.35
N TYR A 4 -16.27 -8.92 4.68
CA TYR A 4 -17.12 -9.07 4.78
C TYR A 4 -17.94 -9.30 4.67
N LYS A 5 -18.53 -9.61 4.78
CA LYS A 5 -19.38 -9.78 4.53
C LYS A 5 -20.35 -9.60 4.29
N THR A 6 -20.44 -9.86 4.10
CA THR A 6 -21.86 -9.93 3.86
C THR A 6 -22.58 -8.62 3.68
N THR A 7 -22.14 -7.63 4.39
CA THR A 7 -22.65 -6.26 4.24
C THR A 7 -21.83 -5.45 3.27
N ILE A 8 -20.92 -6.08 2.60
CA ILE A 8 -20.13 -5.47 1.55
C ILE A 8 -21.06 -5.17 0.37
N ASP A 9 -20.91 -3.99 -0.23
CA ASP A 9 -21.61 -3.65 -1.46
C ASP A 9 -21.42 -4.78 -2.50
N PRO A 10 -22.47 -5.31 -3.07
CA PRO A 10 -22.36 -6.41 -4.03
C PRO A 10 -21.44 -6.13 -5.21
N GLN A 11 -21.35 -4.89 -5.67
CA GLN A 11 -20.43 -4.52 -6.74
C GLN A 11 -18.99 -4.63 -6.31
N VAL A 12 -18.68 -4.20 -5.10
CA VAL A 12 -17.33 -4.34 -4.54
C VAL A 12 -17.04 -5.81 -4.29
N ALA A 13 -17.96 -6.55 -3.68
CA ALA A 13 -17.77 -7.94 -3.33
C ALA A 13 -17.56 -8.81 -4.58
N SER A 14 -18.21 -8.50 -5.69
CA SER A 14 -18.12 -9.30 -6.90
C SER A 14 -16.84 -9.05 -7.70
N THR A 15 -16.20 -7.90 -7.52
CA THR A 15 -15.02 -7.50 -8.31
C THR A 15 -13.78 -7.22 -7.48
N ALA A 16 -13.93 -7.10 -6.17
CA ALA A 16 -12.82 -6.76 -5.28
C ALA A 16 -11.80 -7.90 -5.22
N ILE A 17 -10.54 -7.52 -5.25
CA ILE A 17 -9.40 -8.43 -5.16
C ILE A 17 -8.63 -8.09 -3.89
N SER A 18 -8.34 -9.11 -3.10
CA SER A 18 -7.44 -8.97 -1.95
C SER A 18 -6.04 -9.40 -2.40
N MET A 19 -5.08 -8.47 -2.33
CA MET A 19 -3.71 -8.71 -2.73
C MET A 19 -2.79 -8.46 -1.55
N SER A 20 -1.94 -9.43 -1.23
CA SER A 20 -0.96 -9.28 -0.17
C SER A 20 0.44 -9.25 -0.77
N GLN A 21 1.24 -8.29 -0.30
CA GLN A 21 2.62 -8.14 -0.73
C GLN A 21 3.52 -7.98 0.48
N SER A 22 4.67 -8.63 0.45
CA SER A 22 5.72 -8.44 1.43
C SER A 22 6.74 -7.46 0.88
N PHE A 23 6.99 -6.41 1.64
CA PHE A 23 8.01 -5.43 1.28
C PHE A 23 9.29 -5.78 2.03
N PRO A 24 10.35 -6.11 1.28
CA PRO A 24 11.58 -6.59 1.90
C PRO A 24 12.25 -5.53 2.74
N SER A 25 12.99 -6.02 3.73
CA SER A 25 13.69 -5.21 4.71
C SER A 25 15.11 -4.90 4.31
N GLY A 26 15.69 -3.89 4.96
CA GLY A 26 17.13 -3.71 5.11
C GLY A 26 17.96 -3.59 3.84
N GLY A 27 17.35 -3.39 2.71
CA GLY A 27 18.07 -3.24 1.46
C GLY A 27 18.72 -1.88 1.31
N ALA A 28 19.96 -1.87 0.81
CA ALA A 28 20.63 -0.63 0.45
C ALA A 28 19.96 0.04 -0.75
N ALA A 29 19.39 -0.76 -1.64
CA ALA A 29 18.65 -0.27 -2.79
C ALA A 29 17.17 -0.58 -2.56
N LEU A 30 16.41 0.45 -2.33
CA LEU A 30 14.98 0.31 -2.20
C LEU A 30 14.35 0.31 -3.59
N ALA A 31 13.58 -0.70 -3.88
CA ALA A 31 12.81 -0.78 -5.11
C ALA A 31 11.32 -0.72 -4.78
N SER A 32 10.58 -0.01 -5.61
CA SER A 32 9.13 -0.09 -5.57
C SER A 32 8.68 -1.44 -6.13
N GLN A 33 7.49 -1.85 -5.71
CA GLN A 33 6.83 -3.03 -6.27
C GLN A 33 5.59 -2.60 -7.03
N ALA A 34 5.36 -3.22 -8.19
CA ALA A 34 4.13 -3.05 -8.93
C ALA A 34 3.01 -3.78 -8.19
N VAL A 35 1.93 -3.07 -7.89
CA VAL A 35 0.75 -3.63 -7.25
C VAL A 35 -0.32 -3.90 -8.28
N THR A 36 -0.65 -2.89 -9.10
CA THR A 36 -1.55 -3.06 -10.24
C THR A 36 -0.95 -2.34 -11.45
N THR A 37 -1.33 -2.82 -12.62
CA THR A 37 -0.84 -2.26 -13.90
C THR A 37 -1.93 -1.57 -14.70
N SER A 38 -3.08 -1.33 -14.09
CA SER A 38 -4.20 -0.63 -14.71
C SER A 38 -4.91 0.20 -13.65
N ALA A 39 -5.81 1.06 -14.10
CA ALA A 39 -6.61 1.90 -13.23
C ALA A 39 -7.34 1.05 -12.17
N THR A 40 -7.30 1.48 -10.93
CA THR A 40 -7.76 0.70 -9.78
C THR A 40 -8.33 1.64 -8.72
N ASP A 41 -9.41 1.22 -8.07
CA ASP A 41 -9.94 1.87 -6.88
C ASP A 41 -9.62 1.03 -5.65
N VAL A 42 -9.02 1.64 -4.65
CA VAL A 42 -8.61 0.97 -3.41
C VAL A 42 -9.64 1.25 -2.33
N PHE A 43 -10.21 0.20 -1.74
CA PHE A 43 -11.23 0.32 -0.70
C PHE A 43 -10.68 0.08 0.70
N ALA A 44 -9.64 -0.68 0.83
CA ALA A 44 -8.98 -0.87 2.12
C ALA A 44 -7.52 -1.24 1.93
N VAL A 45 -6.70 -0.83 2.90
CA VAL A 45 -5.29 -1.21 2.97
C VAL A 45 -4.98 -1.62 4.39
N VAL A 46 -4.41 -2.80 4.56
CA VAL A 46 -3.89 -3.26 5.83
C VAL A 46 -2.37 -3.19 5.78
N VAL A 47 -1.78 -2.47 6.72
CA VAL A 47 -0.33 -2.34 6.86
C VAL A 47 0.09 -3.06 8.12
N ASP A 48 0.80 -4.17 7.97
CA ASP A 48 1.29 -4.97 9.09
C ASP A 48 2.76 -4.65 9.36
N ASN A 49 2.98 -3.74 10.31
CA ASN A 49 4.31 -3.30 10.74
C ASN A 49 4.72 -3.97 12.07
N SER A 50 4.12 -5.10 12.40
CA SER A 50 4.28 -5.74 13.71
C SER A 50 5.70 -6.23 13.98
N LEU A 51 6.51 -6.44 12.94
CA LEU A 51 7.87 -6.93 13.07
C LEU A 51 8.90 -5.82 13.27
N ASN A 52 8.49 -4.55 13.17
CA ASN A 52 9.41 -3.42 13.25
C ASN A 52 9.26 -2.65 14.54
N THR A 53 10.36 -2.10 15.03
CA THR A 53 10.42 -1.25 16.22
C THR A 53 10.39 0.25 15.87
N SER A 54 10.26 0.56 14.59
CA SER A 54 10.15 1.94 14.09
C SER A 54 8.88 2.08 13.27
N ASP A 55 8.41 3.32 13.11
CA ASP A 55 7.29 3.62 12.23
C ASP A 55 7.64 3.29 10.79
N SER A 56 6.65 2.83 10.04
CA SER A 56 6.76 2.59 8.60
C SER A 56 5.69 3.38 7.86
N TYR A 57 6.02 3.73 6.62
CA TYR A 57 5.15 4.53 5.76
C TYR A 57 5.00 3.82 4.42
N LEU A 58 3.78 3.39 4.11
CA LEU A 58 3.45 2.87 2.80
C LEU A 58 3.22 4.05 1.87
N LYS A 59 4.00 4.13 0.81
CA LYS A 59 3.89 5.16 -0.22
C LYS A 59 3.39 4.52 -1.49
N CYS A 60 2.23 4.97 -1.95
CA CYS A 60 1.60 4.47 -3.17
C CYS A 60 1.67 5.54 -4.26
N TYR A 61 2.16 5.14 -5.41
CA TYR A 61 2.37 6.01 -6.57
C TYR A 61 1.39 5.64 -7.68
N ASN A 62 0.74 6.62 -8.26
CA ASN A 62 -0.20 6.42 -9.37
C ASN A 62 0.58 6.30 -10.67
N THR A 63 1.08 5.11 -10.94
CA THR A 63 1.89 4.83 -12.13
C THR A 63 1.91 3.34 -12.44
N THR A 64 2.15 3.01 -13.70
CA THR A 64 2.47 1.64 -14.11
C THR A 64 3.98 1.42 -14.25
N GLY A 65 4.77 2.48 -14.15
CA GLY A 65 6.22 2.41 -14.24
C GLY A 65 6.89 2.27 -12.88
N THR A 66 8.18 2.52 -12.86
CA THR A 66 8.98 2.51 -11.63
C THR A 66 9.17 3.94 -11.15
N PRO A 67 8.57 4.33 -10.03
CA PRO A 67 8.76 5.68 -9.50
C PRO A 67 10.17 5.87 -8.94
N ASN A 68 10.63 7.11 -8.96
CA ASN A 68 11.88 7.52 -8.32
C ASN A 68 11.61 7.78 -6.84
N ILE A 69 11.92 6.79 -6.00
CA ILE A 69 11.70 6.87 -4.56
C ILE A 69 12.54 8.01 -3.99
N GLY A 70 11.91 8.84 -3.18
CA GLY A 70 12.55 10.01 -2.58
C GLY A 70 12.43 11.29 -3.41
N THR A 71 11.98 11.19 -4.64
CA THR A 71 11.85 12.34 -5.57
C THR A 71 10.41 12.49 -6.07
N ASP A 72 9.82 11.42 -6.57
CA ASP A 72 8.44 11.46 -7.06
C ASP A 72 7.47 11.56 -5.89
N HIS A 73 6.39 12.30 -6.09
CA HIS A 73 5.36 12.48 -5.07
C HIS A 73 4.42 11.29 -5.04
N PRO A 74 4.29 10.61 -3.90
CA PRO A 74 3.27 9.58 -3.74
C PRO A 74 1.87 10.17 -3.86
N ALA A 75 0.96 9.41 -4.45
CA ALA A 75 -0.45 9.76 -4.45
C ALA A 75 -1.09 9.54 -3.07
N MET A 76 -0.54 8.61 -2.29
CA MET A 76 -1.07 8.28 -0.97
C MET A 76 0.07 7.81 -0.07
N ILE A 77 0.05 8.25 1.19
CA ILE A 77 1.00 7.80 2.21
C ILE A 77 0.20 7.34 3.43
N LEU A 78 0.43 6.10 3.85
CA LEU A 78 -0.24 5.50 5.01
C LEU A 78 0.78 5.09 6.05
N LYS A 79 0.61 5.57 7.28
CA LYS A 79 1.52 5.29 8.38
C LYS A 79 1.08 4.06 9.16
N ALA A 80 2.04 3.23 9.55
CA ALA A 80 1.86 2.23 10.59
C ALA A 80 2.92 2.45 11.67
N SER A 81 2.47 2.66 12.89
CA SER A 81 3.37 2.86 14.02
C SER A 81 4.17 1.60 14.32
N ALA A 82 5.28 1.77 15.03
CA ALA A 82 6.15 0.67 15.44
C ALA A 82 5.36 -0.46 16.11
N GLY A 83 5.52 -1.68 15.63
CA GLY A 83 4.90 -2.86 16.21
C GLY A 83 3.40 -3.00 15.97
N VAL A 84 2.80 -2.20 15.10
CA VAL A 84 1.35 -2.13 14.94
C VAL A 84 0.92 -2.63 13.56
N LYS A 85 -0.23 -3.28 13.54
CA LYS A 85 -0.97 -3.60 12.32
C LYS A 85 -2.17 -2.67 12.26
N VAL A 86 -2.31 -1.92 11.16
CA VAL A 86 -3.35 -0.92 11.01
C VAL A 86 -4.12 -1.13 9.71
N GLN A 87 -5.41 -0.82 9.72
CA GLN A 87 -6.25 -0.84 8.52
C GLN A 87 -6.76 0.55 8.22
N TYR A 88 -6.68 0.92 6.95
CA TYR A 88 -7.27 2.13 6.39
C TYR A 88 -8.39 1.74 5.44
N SER A 89 -9.52 2.42 5.52
CA SER A 89 -10.69 2.14 4.69
C SER A 89 -11.13 3.40 3.96
N PHE A 90 -11.57 3.22 2.71
CA PHE A 90 -11.98 4.31 1.82
C PHE A 90 -13.35 3.95 1.26
N ASP A 91 -14.41 4.58 1.77
CA ASP A 91 -15.79 4.19 1.50
C ASP A 91 -16.15 4.22 0.01
N THR A 92 -15.68 5.23 -0.71
CA THR A 92 -15.96 5.40 -2.13
C THR A 92 -14.82 4.95 -3.03
N GLY A 93 -13.77 4.40 -2.45
CA GLY A 93 -12.56 4.00 -3.15
C GLY A 93 -11.60 5.16 -3.36
N ALA A 94 -10.31 4.89 -3.14
CA ALA A 94 -9.23 5.82 -3.45
C ALA A 94 -8.78 5.54 -4.90
N PRO A 95 -8.97 6.47 -5.84
CA PRO A 95 -8.73 6.20 -7.24
C PRO A 95 -7.24 6.28 -7.59
N PHE A 96 -6.76 5.29 -8.32
CA PHE A 96 -5.48 5.31 -8.99
C PHE A 96 -5.76 5.18 -10.48
N THR A 97 -5.66 6.27 -11.22
CA THR A 97 -6.13 6.35 -12.61
C THR A 97 -5.25 5.63 -13.61
N THR A 98 -4.02 5.31 -13.22
CA THR A 98 -3.05 4.65 -14.09
C THR A 98 -2.71 3.25 -13.61
N GLY A 99 -2.38 3.12 -12.36
CA GLY A 99 -1.98 1.89 -11.70
C GLY A 99 -1.37 2.20 -10.35
N ILE A 100 -0.89 1.18 -9.65
CA ILE A 100 -0.30 1.34 -8.33
C ILE A 100 1.08 0.71 -8.32
N ALA A 101 2.08 1.53 -8.00
CA ALA A 101 3.38 1.06 -7.54
C ALA A 101 3.56 1.50 -6.09
N ALA A 102 4.18 0.69 -5.26
CA ALA A 102 4.28 0.98 -3.83
C ALA A 102 5.67 0.70 -3.28
N ALA A 103 6.00 1.41 -2.22
CA ALA A 103 7.21 1.19 -1.44
C ALA A 103 6.93 1.44 0.02
N VAL A 104 7.67 0.79 0.91
CA VAL A 104 7.57 1.00 2.35
C VAL A 104 8.88 1.59 2.84
N LEU A 105 8.77 2.72 3.54
CA LEU A 105 9.93 3.49 4.00
C LEU A 105 9.78 3.86 5.46
N THR A 106 10.89 4.22 6.09
CA THR A 106 10.89 4.65 7.49
C THR A 106 10.64 6.14 7.65
N THR A 107 10.57 6.91 6.57
CA THR A 107 10.46 8.36 6.59
C THR A 107 9.15 8.81 5.97
N LYS A 108 8.46 9.72 6.63
CA LYS A 108 7.24 10.33 6.11
C LYS A 108 7.56 11.31 4.96
N GLY A 109 6.53 11.70 4.22
CA GLY A 109 6.67 12.67 3.15
C GLY A 109 7.26 12.06 1.88
N THR A 110 7.69 12.92 0.97
CA THR A 110 8.22 12.49 -0.33
C THR A 110 9.66 11.99 -0.22
N ALA A 111 10.48 12.67 0.53
CA ALA A 111 11.90 12.34 0.70
C ALA A 111 12.06 11.08 1.56
N GLY A 112 13.21 10.49 1.49
CA GLY A 112 13.54 9.30 2.25
C GLY A 112 13.53 8.06 1.39
N THR A 113 14.57 7.25 1.57
CA THR A 113 14.82 6.06 0.75
C THR A 113 15.19 4.85 1.60
N THR A 114 15.09 4.96 2.93
CA THR A 114 15.49 3.89 3.84
C THR A 114 14.35 2.92 4.08
N ALA A 115 14.58 1.65 3.79
CA ALA A 115 13.62 0.59 4.04
C ALA A 115 13.58 0.24 5.54
N PRO A 116 12.45 -0.30 6.03
CA PRO A 116 12.37 -0.82 7.40
C PRO A 116 13.37 -1.95 7.64
N SER A 117 13.68 -2.20 8.91
CA SER A 117 14.63 -3.26 9.30
C SER A 117 14.07 -4.67 9.09
N ASN A 118 12.75 -4.83 9.17
CA ASN A 118 12.07 -6.09 8.96
C ASN A 118 10.94 -5.92 7.94
N ASP A 119 10.51 -7.03 7.37
CA ASP A 119 9.47 -7.02 6.34
C ASP A 119 8.18 -6.40 6.85
N VAL A 120 7.50 -5.69 5.96
CA VAL A 120 6.17 -5.14 6.18
C VAL A 120 5.22 -5.80 5.20
N ASN A 121 4.13 -6.37 5.69
CA ASN A 121 3.13 -7.01 4.86
C ASN A 121 1.97 -6.06 4.60
N ILE A 122 1.62 -5.92 3.34
CA ILE A 122 0.55 -5.02 2.89
C ILE A 122 -0.53 -5.84 2.21
N THR A 123 -1.78 -5.59 2.56
CA THR A 123 -2.93 -6.17 1.87
C THR A 123 -3.81 -5.06 1.32
N PHE A 124 -4.11 -5.14 0.04
CA PHE A 124 -5.01 -4.22 -0.64
C PHE A 124 -6.33 -4.91 -0.94
N LEU A 125 -7.45 -4.24 -0.65
CA LEU A 125 -8.76 -4.60 -1.18
C LEU A 125 -9.10 -3.58 -2.25
N ALA A 126 -9.16 -4.02 -3.51
CA ALA A 126 -9.23 -3.11 -4.64
C ALA A 126 -10.07 -3.69 -5.77
N THR A 127 -10.59 -2.82 -6.63
CA THR A 127 -11.30 -3.22 -7.83
C THR A 127 -10.71 -2.51 -9.05
N PRO A 128 -10.70 -3.15 -10.23
CA PRO A 128 -10.39 -2.44 -11.46
C PRO A 128 -11.38 -1.29 -11.66
N SER A 129 -10.86 -0.16 -12.11
CA SER A 129 -11.70 1.01 -12.34
C SER A 129 -11.98 1.26 -13.80
#